data_32b08f3b877bc324e653b78516c433ba
#
_entry.id   32b08f3b877bc324e653b78516c433ba
#
_cell.length_a   1.000
_cell.length_b   1.000
_cell.length_c   1.000
_cell.angle_alpha   90.00
_cell.angle_beta   90.00
_cell.angle_gamma   90.00
#
_symmetry.space_group_name_H-M   'P 1'
#
loop_
_entity.id
_entity.type
_entity.pdbx_description
1 polymer ?
#
loop_
_entity_poly.entity_id
_entity_poly.type
_entity_poly.pdbx_seq_one_letter_code
_entity_poly.pdbx_strand_id
1 'polypeptide(L)'
;NLGGLIMIDTIDMKNPKDRKKVFDALREAMEGDRAKHQILPISQLGVLQMTRQRHTESNTTSMYTACPHCQGRGIVKNPRTVSVEIQRKLLSVIRRLREQHGPDKELEINILLHPINLERIVTEDREYFRDLMKSCKVRIGTKPDPTYSIEAFKLFDGGGRELR
;
A
#
# COMPACT_ATOMS: atom_id res chain seq x y z
N ASN A 1 -16.74 18.57 -4.83
CA ASN A 1 -16.03 19.75 -5.29
C ASN A 1 -14.68 19.35 -5.90
N LEU A 2 -14.73 18.83 -7.15
CA LEU A 2 -13.53 18.51 -7.92
C LEU A 2 -12.86 19.78 -8.43
N GLY A 3 -11.54 19.82 -8.42
CA GLY A 3 -10.77 20.96 -8.93
C GLY A 3 -9.34 20.56 -9.30
N GLY A 4 -8.64 21.44 -9.97
CA GLY A 4 -7.35 21.19 -10.58
C GLY A 4 -7.48 20.75 -12.03
N LEU A 5 -6.55 19.97 -12.53
CA LEU A 5 -6.60 19.34 -13.83
C LEU A 5 -7.52 18.09 -13.76
N ILE A 6 -8.54 18.08 -14.60
CA ILE A 6 -9.50 16.96 -14.68
C ILE A 6 -9.37 16.35 -16.07
N MET A 7 -9.11 15.06 -16.13
CA MET A 7 -9.01 14.28 -17.35
C MET A 7 -10.09 13.20 -17.31
N ILE A 8 -10.91 13.12 -18.37
CA ILE A 8 -11.99 12.16 -18.49
C ILE A 8 -11.70 11.31 -19.74
N ASP A 9 -11.51 10.03 -19.51
CA ASP A 9 -11.43 9.05 -20.58
C ASP A 9 -12.84 8.77 -21.08
N THR A 10 -13.08 9.04 -22.37
CA THR A 10 -14.39 8.86 -22.99
C THR A 10 -14.42 7.57 -23.80
N ILE A 11 -15.62 7.05 -24.05
CA ILE A 11 -15.78 5.91 -24.96
C ILE A 11 -15.26 6.26 -26.36
N ASP A 12 -14.76 5.25 -27.07
CA ASP A 12 -14.29 5.41 -28.43
C ASP A 12 -15.41 5.90 -29.37
N MET A 13 -15.24 7.11 -29.92
CA MET A 13 -16.17 7.72 -30.86
C MET A 13 -15.50 7.84 -32.23
N LYS A 14 -15.98 7.06 -33.19
CA LYS A 14 -15.47 7.07 -34.58
C LYS A 14 -15.85 8.35 -35.33
N ASN A 15 -17.03 8.91 -35.00
CA ASN A 15 -17.55 10.08 -35.69
C ASN A 15 -17.15 11.37 -34.96
N PRO A 16 -16.45 12.31 -35.62
CA PRO A 16 -16.09 13.60 -35.04
C PRO A 16 -17.29 14.44 -34.57
N LYS A 17 -18.47 14.26 -35.18
CA LYS A 17 -19.69 14.95 -34.75
C LYS A 17 -20.14 14.52 -33.36
N ASP A 18 -19.95 13.27 -33.01
CA ASP A 18 -20.34 12.77 -31.67
C ASP A 18 -19.38 13.28 -30.59
N ARG A 19 -18.08 13.37 -30.87
CA ARG A 19 -17.11 14.04 -29.97
C ARG A 19 -17.50 15.50 -29.71
N LYS A 20 -17.93 16.21 -30.80
CA LYS A 20 -18.39 17.58 -30.65
C LYS A 20 -19.63 17.68 -29.77
N LYS A 21 -20.64 16.80 -29.96
CA LYS A 21 -21.85 16.77 -29.12
C LYS A 21 -21.52 16.57 -27.64
N VAL A 22 -20.61 15.63 -27.31
CA VAL A 22 -20.18 15.38 -25.91
C VAL A 22 -19.48 16.61 -25.35
N PHE A 23 -18.59 17.22 -26.09
CA PHE A 23 -17.93 18.45 -25.68
C PHE A 23 -18.92 19.61 -25.46
N ASP A 24 -19.85 19.84 -26.38
CA ASP A 24 -20.86 20.89 -26.30
C ASP A 24 -21.80 20.66 -25.09
N ALA A 25 -22.22 19.42 -24.85
CA ALA A 25 -23.04 19.04 -23.69
C ALA A 25 -22.32 19.30 -22.35
N LEU A 26 -21.03 18.97 -22.25
CA LEU A 26 -20.26 19.30 -21.05
C LEU A 26 -20.16 20.81 -20.86
N ARG A 27 -19.88 21.54 -21.92
CA ARG A 27 -19.76 23.00 -21.84
C ARG A 27 -21.05 23.64 -21.35
N GLU A 28 -22.20 23.23 -21.91
CA GLU A 28 -23.52 23.68 -21.49
C GLU A 28 -23.79 23.33 -20.00
N ALA A 29 -23.47 22.10 -19.58
CA ALA A 29 -23.64 21.68 -18.19
C ALA A 29 -22.76 22.49 -17.22
N MET A 30 -21.64 23.03 -17.66
CA MET A 30 -20.73 23.83 -16.85
C MET A 30 -21.03 25.33 -16.83
N GLU A 31 -21.97 25.82 -17.64
CA GLU A 31 -22.32 27.26 -17.66
C GLU A 31 -22.81 27.80 -16.30
N GLY A 32 -23.44 26.93 -15.49
CA GLY A 32 -23.90 27.27 -14.13
C GLY A 32 -22.83 27.19 -13.04
N ASP A 33 -21.64 26.74 -13.36
CA ASP A 33 -20.57 26.57 -12.37
C ASP A 33 -19.90 27.91 -12.05
N ARG A 34 -19.93 28.30 -10.76
CA ARG A 34 -19.29 29.54 -10.26
C ARG A 34 -17.76 29.47 -10.26
N ALA A 35 -17.20 28.30 -10.33
CA ALA A 35 -15.75 28.12 -10.35
C ALA A 35 -15.18 28.45 -11.73
N LYS A 36 -14.09 29.20 -11.77
CA LYS A 36 -13.39 29.42 -13.04
C LYS A 36 -12.92 28.09 -13.60
N HIS A 37 -13.29 27.81 -14.82
CA HIS A 37 -12.94 26.58 -15.53
C HIS A 37 -12.60 26.86 -16.99
N GLN A 38 -11.82 25.96 -17.56
CA GLN A 38 -11.50 25.96 -18.98
C GLN A 38 -11.61 24.52 -19.49
N ILE A 39 -12.42 24.32 -20.52
CA ILE A 39 -12.65 23.00 -21.13
C ILE A 39 -11.99 23.01 -22.50
N LEU A 40 -11.18 22.00 -22.79
CA LEU A 40 -10.55 21.79 -24.10
C LEU A 40 -11.36 20.78 -24.92
N PRO A 41 -11.34 20.90 -26.26
CA PRO A 41 -11.94 19.89 -27.15
C PRO A 41 -11.38 18.49 -26.85
N ILE A 42 -12.22 17.46 -27.04
CA ILE A 42 -11.80 16.07 -26.90
C ILE A 42 -10.63 15.79 -27.85
N SER A 43 -9.55 15.24 -27.29
CA SER A 43 -8.34 14.90 -28.05
C SER A 43 -8.59 13.79 -29.08
N GLN A 44 -7.62 13.55 -29.95
CA GLN A 44 -7.68 12.42 -30.90
C GLN A 44 -7.70 11.07 -30.19
N LEU A 45 -7.13 10.99 -28.98
CA LEU A 45 -7.13 9.80 -28.14
C LEU A 45 -8.42 9.60 -27.35
N GLY A 46 -9.47 10.44 -27.56
CA GLY A 46 -10.72 10.33 -26.83
C GLY A 46 -10.69 10.89 -25.41
N VAL A 47 -9.66 11.66 -25.04
CA VAL A 47 -9.54 12.24 -23.70
C VAL A 47 -10.11 13.66 -23.69
N LEU A 48 -11.09 13.88 -22.82
CA LEU A 48 -11.60 15.20 -22.49
C LEU A 48 -10.76 15.80 -21.36
N GLN A 49 -10.35 17.06 -21.50
CA GLN A 49 -9.46 17.75 -20.59
C GLN A 49 -10.10 19.06 -20.13
N MET A 50 -10.08 19.32 -18.83
CA MET A 50 -10.51 20.59 -18.31
C MET A 50 -9.70 20.99 -17.07
N THR A 51 -9.63 22.28 -16.83
CA THR A 51 -9.16 22.84 -15.55
C THR A 51 -10.33 23.47 -14.82
N ARG A 52 -10.36 23.34 -13.50
CA ARG A 52 -11.37 23.97 -12.65
C ARG A 52 -10.72 24.45 -11.37
N GLN A 53 -10.96 25.72 -11.01
CA GLN A 53 -10.46 26.26 -9.75
C GLN A 53 -11.20 25.63 -8.56
N ARG A 54 -10.44 25.29 -7.54
CA ARG A 54 -10.97 24.78 -6.28
C ARG A 54 -11.20 25.96 -5.35
N HIS A 55 -12.44 26.19 -4.92
CA HIS A 55 -12.78 27.30 -4.00
C HIS A 55 -12.86 26.86 -2.54
N THR A 56 -13.14 25.59 -2.30
CA THR A 56 -13.26 24.99 -0.96
C THR A 56 -12.58 23.63 -0.93
N GLU A 57 -12.25 23.16 0.26
CA GLU A 57 -11.74 21.81 0.42
C GLU A 57 -12.74 20.77 -0.09
N SER A 58 -12.21 19.65 -0.57
CA SER A 58 -13.02 18.54 -1.00
C SER A 58 -13.75 17.92 0.19
N ASN A 59 -15.03 17.59 0.03
CA ASN A 59 -15.79 16.83 1.04
C ASN A 59 -15.08 15.52 1.42
N THR A 60 -14.38 14.91 0.48
CA THR A 60 -13.58 13.72 0.74
C THR A 60 -12.48 13.98 1.77
N THR A 61 -11.78 15.12 1.69
CA THR A 61 -10.70 15.46 2.63
C THR A 61 -11.23 15.75 4.03
N SER A 62 -12.43 16.29 4.15
CA SER A 62 -13.04 16.60 5.45
C SER A 62 -13.70 15.39 6.13
N MET A 63 -14.14 14.40 5.36
CA MET A 63 -14.90 13.24 5.87
C MET A 63 -14.07 11.96 5.97
N TYR A 64 -12.94 11.85 5.28
CA TYR A 64 -12.12 10.64 5.19
C TYR A 64 -10.66 10.92 5.51
N THR A 65 -10.01 9.95 6.13
CA THR A 65 -8.57 9.93 6.33
C THR A 65 -7.93 8.84 5.47
N ALA A 66 -6.63 8.99 5.18
CA ALA A 66 -5.92 7.94 4.46
C ALA A 66 -5.92 6.64 5.27
N CYS A 67 -6.18 5.52 4.59
CA CYS A 67 -6.12 4.20 5.23
C CYS A 67 -4.71 3.93 5.77
N PRO A 68 -4.53 3.59 7.07
CA PRO A 68 -3.21 3.37 7.67
C PRO A 68 -2.45 2.19 7.05
N HIS A 69 -3.17 1.21 6.48
CA HIS A 69 -2.55 0.04 5.86
C HIS A 69 -2.02 0.32 4.45
N CYS A 70 -2.83 0.92 3.57
CA CYS A 70 -2.44 1.16 2.18
C CYS A 70 -1.99 2.60 1.89
N GLN A 71 -2.19 3.54 2.82
CA GLN A 71 -1.83 4.96 2.67
C GLN A 71 -2.33 5.58 1.36
N GLY A 72 -3.54 5.22 0.96
CA GLY A 72 -4.18 5.71 -0.26
C GLY A 72 -3.88 4.92 -1.54
N ARG A 73 -3.04 3.86 -1.48
CA ARG A 73 -2.71 3.04 -2.66
C ARG A 73 -3.86 2.12 -3.13
N GLY A 74 -4.85 1.85 -2.26
CA GLY A 74 -5.95 0.92 -2.54
C GLY A 74 -5.58 -0.57 -2.52
N ILE A 75 -4.30 -0.90 -2.46
CA ILE A 75 -3.76 -2.27 -2.42
C ILE A 75 -2.73 -2.40 -1.31
N VAL A 76 -2.58 -3.61 -0.78
CA VAL A 76 -1.56 -3.98 0.21
C VAL A 76 -0.85 -5.26 -0.23
N LYS A 77 0.36 -5.48 0.27
CA LYS A 77 1.07 -6.74 0.04
C LYS A 77 0.26 -7.90 0.60
N ASN A 78 0.23 -8.99 -0.14
CA ASN A 78 -0.39 -10.21 0.37
C ASN A 78 0.48 -10.86 1.47
N PRO A 79 -0.10 -11.64 2.37
CA PRO A 79 0.62 -12.27 3.48
C PRO A 79 1.80 -13.15 3.03
N ARG A 80 1.71 -13.78 1.85
CA ARG A 80 2.80 -14.56 1.27
C ARG A 80 4.05 -13.72 1.01
N THR A 81 3.87 -12.54 0.42
CA THR A 81 4.98 -11.62 0.15
C THR A 81 5.62 -11.13 1.45
N VAL A 82 4.81 -10.77 2.43
CA VAL A 82 5.29 -10.33 3.75
C VAL A 82 6.04 -11.46 4.46
N SER A 83 5.53 -12.70 4.42
CA SER A 83 6.21 -13.85 5.00
C SER A 83 7.59 -14.09 4.37
N VAL A 84 7.72 -13.98 3.05
CA VAL A 84 9.02 -14.10 2.36
C VAL A 84 9.98 -12.97 2.79
N GLU A 85 9.49 -11.76 2.96
CA GLU A 85 10.31 -10.63 3.46
C GLU A 85 10.77 -10.88 4.90
N ILE A 86 9.89 -11.40 5.77
CA ILE A 86 10.24 -11.80 7.14
C ILE A 86 11.34 -12.87 7.13
N GLN A 87 11.19 -13.92 6.31
CA GLN A 87 12.18 -15.00 6.19
C GLN A 87 13.56 -14.46 5.78
N ARG A 88 13.61 -13.62 4.76
CA ARG A 88 14.85 -13.00 4.28
C ARG A 88 15.50 -12.12 5.35
N LYS A 89 14.70 -11.32 6.03
CA LYS A 89 15.20 -10.45 7.10
C LYS A 89 15.70 -11.23 8.29
N LEU A 90 14.97 -12.29 8.71
CA LEU A 90 15.41 -13.20 9.76
C LEU A 90 16.77 -13.84 9.45
N LEU A 91 16.93 -14.40 8.25
CA LEU A 91 18.20 -14.99 7.84
C LEU A 91 19.35 -13.97 7.90
N SER A 92 19.11 -12.76 7.42
CA SER A 92 20.10 -11.68 7.47
C SER A 92 20.50 -11.32 8.91
N VAL A 93 19.50 -11.17 9.80
CA VAL A 93 19.71 -10.85 11.20
C VAL A 93 20.41 -11.99 11.94
N ILE A 94 19.98 -13.24 11.74
CA ILE A 94 20.60 -14.42 12.36
C ILE A 94 22.06 -14.52 11.96
N ARG A 95 22.40 -14.34 10.67
CA ARG A 95 23.78 -14.37 10.17
C ARG A 95 24.63 -13.31 10.88
N ARG A 96 24.17 -12.07 10.93
CA ARG A 96 24.85 -10.97 11.61
C ARG A 96 25.06 -11.22 13.11
N LEU A 97 24.02 -11.74 13.80
CA LEU A 97 24.14 -12.06 15.23
C LEU A 97 25.11 -13.21 15.49
N ARG A 98 25.20 -14.18 14.58
CA ARG A 98 26.17 -15.28 14.64
C ARG A 98 27.62 -14.79 14.49
N GLU A 99 27.85 -13.85 13.60
CA GLU A 99 29.16 -13.20 13.45
C GLU A 99 29.60 -12.44 14.72
N GLN A 100 28.63 -11.83 15.43
CA GLN A 100 28.89 -11.06 16.65
C GLN A 100 29.03 -11.92 17.92
N HIS A 101 28.28 -13.01 18.03
CA HIS A 101 28.15 -13.76 19.27
C HIS A 101 28.68 -15.20 19.20
N GLY A 102 29.12 -15.66 18.03
CA GLY A 102 29.56 -17.03 17.80
C GLY A 102 28.42 -18.03 17.52
N PRO A 103 28.79 -19.25 17.08
CA PRO A 103 27.82 -20.24 16.58
C PRO A 103 26.99 -20.91 17.67
N ASP A 104 27.47 -20.98 18.91
CA ASP A 104 26.85 -21.78 19.97
C ASP A 104 25.88 -21.01 20.88
N LYS A 105 25.85 -19.69 20.79
CA LYS A 105 24.93 -18.88 21.60
C LYS A 105 23.49 -19.08 21.15
N GLU A 106 22.61 -19.45 22.07
CA GLU A 106 21.17 -19.50 21.78
C GLU A 106 20.65 -18.09 21.50
N LEU A 107 20.03 -17.91 20.35
CA LEU A 107 19.46 -16.64 19.91
C LEU A 107 17.95 -16.65 20.14
N GLU A 108 17.42 -15.56 20.65
CA GLU A 108 15.99 -15.33 20.76
C GLU A 108 15.60 -14.11 19.93
N ILE A 109 14.64 -14.28 19.00
CA ILE A 109 14.14 -13.23 18.12
C ILE A 109 12.62 -13.21 18.20
N ASN A 110 12.06 -12.06 18.51
CA ASN A 110 10.64 -11.84 18.58
C ASN A 110 10.19 -10.99 17.37
N ILE A 111 9.13 -11.44 16.70
CA ILE A 111 8.56 -10.78 15.51
C ILE A 111 7.28 -10.07 15.91
N LEU A 112 7.23 -8.75 15.77
CA LEU A 112 6.01 -7.96 15.84
C LEU A 112 5.41 -7.88 14.45
N LEU A 113 4.14 -8.30 14.28
CA LEU A 113 3.48 -8.35 12.99
C LEU A 113 1.95 -8.32 13.14
N HIS A 114 1.26 -8.01 12.05
CA HIS A 114 -0.21 -8.09 12.01
C HIS A 114 -0.69 -9.56 12.09
N PRO A 115 -1.82 -9.86 12.79
CA PRO A 115 -2.36 -11.22 12.95
C PRO A 115 -2.55 -12.00 11.64
N ILE A 116 -2.94 -11.35 10.55
CA ILE A 116 -3.08 -11.98 9.21
C ILE A 116 -1.77 -12.63 8.74
N ASN A 117 -0.63 -11.98 9.00
CA ASN A 117 0.68 -12.52 8.63
C ASN A 117 1.10 -13.65 9.57
N LEU A 118 0.69 -13.58 10.85
CA LEU A 118 0.93 -14.67 11.80
C LEU A 118 0.19 -15.93 11.37
N GLU A 119 -1.09 -15.82 11.00
CA GLU A 119 -1.89 -16.95 10.53
C GLU A 119 -1.17 -17.69 9.41
N ARG A 120 -0.65 -16.97 8.42
CA ARG A 120 0.13 -17.59 7.34
C ARG A 120 1.38 -18.29 7.85
N ILE A 121 2.15 -17.69 8.75
CA ILE A 121 3.39 -18.29 9.30
C ILE A 121 3.09 -19.60 10.03
N VAL A 122 1.99 -19.66 10.79
CA VAL A 122 1.66 -20.84 11.60
C VAL A 122 0.92 -21.93 10.82
N THR A 123 0.35 -21.62 9.66
CA THR A 123 -0.35 -22.58 8.78
C THR A 123 0.56 -23.01 7.62
N GLU A 124 0.72 -22.16 6.61
CA GLU A 124 1.34 -22.51 5.35
C GLU A 124 2.89 -22.58 5.43
N ASP A 125 3.51 -21.67 6.19
CA ASP A 125 4.97 -21.54 6.25
C ASP A 125 5.56 -22.21 7.52
N ARG A 126 4.75 -22.96 8.28
CA ARG A 126 5.11 -23.57 9.57
C ARG A 126 6.36 -24.46 9.51
N GLU A 127 6.45 -25.27 8.50
CA GLU A 127 7.59 -26.20 8.34
C GLU A 127 8.89 -25.44 8.14
N TYR A 128 8.88 -24.43 7.27
CA TYR A 128 10.04 -23.58 7.03
C TYR A 128 10.56 -22.92 8.32
N PHE A 129 9.66 -22.32 9.11
CA PHE A 129 10.06 -21.66 10.37
C PHE A 129 10.58 -22.67 11.40
N ARG A 130 10.01 -23.87 11.45
CA ARG A 130 10.49 -24.96 12.32
C ARG A 130 11.89 -25.40 11.93
N ASP A 131 12.15 -25.58 10.65
CA ASP A 131 13.47 -26.00 10.15
C ASP A 131 14.51 -24.90 10.35
N LEU A 132 14.12 -23.64 10.15
CA LEU A 132 14.97 -22.48 10.44
C LEU A 132 15.36 -22.43 11.92
N MET A 133 14.40 -22.61 12.83
CA MET A 133 14.67 -22.64 14.28
C MET A 133 15.65 -23.74 14.67
N LYS A 134 15.49 -24.95 14.08
CA LYS A 134 16.37 -26.09 14.35
C LYS A 134 17.77 -25.88 13.78
N SER A 135 17.86 -25.54 12.49
CA SER A 135 19.14 -25.42 11.77
C SER A 135 20.00 -24.28 12.30
N CYS A 136 19.37 -23.17 12.67
CA CYS A 136 20.05 -21.99 13.16
C CYS A 136 20.13 -21.89 14.69
N LYS A 137 19.64 -22.89 15.45
CA LYS A 137 19.56 -22.85 16.93
C LYS A 137 19.00 -21.52 17.44
N VAL A 138 17.88 -21.06 16.87
CA VAL A 138 17.23 -19.80 17.21
C VAL A 138 15.81 -20.06 17.71
N ARG A 139 15.39 -19.37 18.76
CA ARG A 139 13.99 -19.31 19.18
C ARG A 139 13.32 -18.14 18.50
N ILE A 140 12.23 -18.38 17.81
CA ILE A 140 11.44 -17.33 17.16
C ILE A 140 10.11 -17.23 17.89
N GLY A 141 9.91 -16.11 18.59
CA GLY A 141 8.65 -15.70 19.18
C GLY A 141 7.85 -14.81 18.21
N THR A 142 6.54 -14.81 18.35
CA THR A 142 5.65 -13.93 17.58
C THR A 142 4.78 -13.10 18.51
N LYS A 143 4.67 -11.80 18.22
CA LYS A 143 3.83 -10.87 18.97
C LYS A 143 2.84 -10.24 17.99
N PRO A 144 1.61 -10.77 17.88
CA PRO A 144 0.61 -10.20 16.99
C PRO A 144 0.08 -8.88 17.56
N ASP A 145 -0.06 -7.89 16.66
CA ASP A 145 -0.66 -6.60 16.96
C ASP A 145 -1.62 -6.21 15.82
N PRO A 146 -2.94 -6.21 16.05
CA PRO A 146 -3.93 -5.88 15.02
C PRO A 146 -3.90 -4.40 14.62
N THR A 147 -3.28 -3.53 15.41
CA THR A 147 -3.12 -2.11 15.07
C THR A 147 -1.91 -1.86 14.17
N TYR A 148 -1.04 -2.86 14.03
CA TYR A 148 0.16 -2.77 13.22
C TYR A 148 -0.18 -2.85 11.72
N SER A 149 0.63 -2.21 10.88
CA SER A 149 0.41 -2.27 9.44
C SER A 149 0.52 -3.71 8.91
N ILE A 150 -0.41 -4.09 8.03
CA ILE A 150 -0.41 -5.42 7.39
C ILE A 150 0.88 -5.67 6.59
N GLU A 151 1.51 -4.62 6.08
CA GLU A 151 2.72 -4.74 5.26
C GLU A 151 4.03 -4.66 6.05
N ALA A 152 3.95 -4.31 7.33
CA ALA A 152 5.12 -4.08 8.15
C ALA A 152 5.33 -5.18 9.18
N PHE A 153 6.58 -5.37 9.56
CA PHE A 153 6.99 -6.19 10.69
C PHE A 153 8.24 -5.60 11.34
N LYS A 154 8.49 -5.96 12.58
CA LYS A 154 9.72 -5.62 13.30
C LYS A 154 10.28 -6.84 13.99
N LEU A 155 11.59 -6.89 14.10
CA LEU A 155 12.32 -7.94 14.79
C LEU A 155 12.94 -7.36 16.07
N PHE A 156 12.83 -8.08 17.16
CA PHE A 156 13.41 -7.70 18.45
C PHE A 156 14.26 -8.87 18.99
N ASP A 157 15.30 -8.55 19.73
CA ASP A 157 16.01 -9.57 20.52
C ASP A 157 15.21 -9.97 21.77
N GLY A 158 15.69 -10.99 22.51
CA GLY A 158 15.07 -11.41 23.76
C GLY A 158 15.02 -10.33 24.85
N GLY A 159 15.80 -9.28 24.73
CA GLY A 159 15.80 -8.10 25.61
C GLY A 159 14.87 -6.97 25.15
N GLY A 160 14.17 -7.13 24.03
CA GLY A 160 13.25 -6.12 23.49
C GLY A 160 13.92 -5.02 22.66
N ARG A 161 15.20 -5.15 22.31
CA ARG A 161 15.90 -4.21 21.40
C ARG A 161 15.54 -4.52 19.96
N GLU A 162 15.19 -3.50 19.19
CA GLU A 162 14.89 -3.65 17.76
C GLU A 162 16.14 -4.07 16.96
N LEU A 163 16.01 -5.14 16.19
CA LEU A 163 17.03 -5.67 15.28
C LEU A 163 16.80 -5.11 13.87
N ARG A 164 17.63 -4.17 13.46
CA ARG A 164 17.56 -3.55 12.12
C ARG A 164 18.31 -4.33 11.07
#